data_748ce9405f32c7fb94b66816de5bb7b0
#
_entry.id   748ce9405f32c7fb94b66816de5bb7b0
#
_cell.length_a   1.000
_cell.length_b   1.000
_cell.length_c   1.000
_cell.angle_alpha   90.00
_cell.angle_beta   90.00
_cell.angle_gamma   90.00
#
_symmetry.space_group_name_H-M   'P 1'
#
loop_
_entity.id
_entity.type
_entity.pdbx_description
1 polymer ?
#
loop_
_entity_poly.entity_id
_entity_poly.type
_entity_poly.pdbx_seq_one_letter_code
_entity_poly.pdbx_strand_id
1 'polypeptide(L)'
;MSTDQQRQAKNDDAWLSLAADYERARAREDSLDRLVEWPAQRAALGDVSGLSVLDIGCGDGSKLAELVRAGAVDSVGIDVRDDLLGDPPSGMTLARGDISSLSEVSEIRGRRFDRILFLQSFGYAADPVATLQAARRLLTDGGFILLTRTQPVRYALERAEQNGTSLGEEYFASGSRSYSTGWNDQIALTKRTYTMSDLLNAFSDAGLRIERTWEPQLSPADAERYPHKAAWMDTYLGILIFRLRPLP
;
A
#
# COMPACT_ATOMS: atom_id res chain seq x y z
N MET A 1 -0.62 25.08 -11.09
CA MET A 1 -0.66 23.70 -10.56
C MET A 1 -2.11 23.26 -10.50
N SER A 2 -2.42 22.03 -10.92
CA SER A 2 -3.76 21.48 -10.75
C SER A 2 -4.06 21.19 -9.27
N THR A 3 -5.32 21.03 -8.91
CA THR A 3 -5.74 20.69 -7.53
C THR A 3 -5.06 19.37 -7.06
N ASP A 4 -4.84 18.43 -7.95
CA ASP A 4 -4.18 17.16 -7.64
C ASP A 4 -2.67 17.34 -7.41
N GLN A 5 -1.99 18.20 -8.17
CA GLN A 5 -0.58 18.53 -7.94
C GLN A 5 -0.37 19.24 -6.60
N GLN A 6 -1.28 20.15 -6.22
CA GLN A 6 -1.24 20.80 -4.91
C GLN A 6 -1.47 19.82 -3.76
N ARG A 7 -2.39 18.87 -3.95
CA ARG A 7 -2.64 17.80 -2.97
C ARG A 7 -1.42 16.89 -2.82
N GLN A 8 -0.79 16.50 -3.93
CA GLN A 8 0.40 15.64 -3.91
C GLN A 8 1.55 16.33 -3.18
N ALA A 9 1.90 17.56 -3.55
CA ALA A 9 2.96 18.32 -2.88
C ALA A 9 2.71 18.44 -1.36
N LYS A 10 1.46 18.66 -0.94
CA LYS A 10 1.10 18.72 0.48
C LYS A 10 1.27 17.38 1.19
N ASN A 11 0.98 16.26 0.51
CA ASN A 11 1.23 14.92 1.07
C ASN A 11 2.72 14.63 1.18
N ASP A 12 3.53 15.05 0.20
CA ASP A 12 4.98 14.85 0.22
C ASP A 12 5.61 15.55 1.42
N ASP A 13 5.26 16.81 1.67
CA ASP A 13 5.71 17.56 2.85
C ASP A 13 5.22 16.93 4.17
N ALA A 14 3.99 16.43 4.18
CA ALA A 14 3.44 15.72 5.33
C ALA A 14 4.21 14.43 5.62
N TRP A 15 4.52 13.64 4.60
CA TRP A 15 5.29 12.41 4.75
C TRP A 15 6.73 12.67 5.23
N LEU A 16 7.40 13.75 4.76
CA LEU A 16 8.71 14.18 5.31
C LEU A 16 8.65 14.35 6.83
N SER A 17 7.62 15.07 7.27
CA SER A 17 7.45 15.38 8.69
C SER A 17 7.05 14.16 9.53
N LEU A 18 6.41 13.16 8.91
CA LEU A 18 5.89 11.96 9.58
C LEU A 18 6.85 10.76 9.54
N ALA A 19 7.89 10.78 8.71
CA ALA A 19 8.74 9.62 8.44
C ALA A 19 9.27 8.95 9.72
N ALA A 20 9.84 9.72 10.64
CA ALA A 20 10.39 9.19 11.89
C ALA A 20 9.31 8.60 12.83
N ASP A 21 8.12 9.21 12.88
CA ASP A 21 7.00 8.71 13.68
C ASP A 21 6.46 7.40 13.10
N TYR A 22 6.35 7.34 11.77
CA TYR A 22 5.92 6.16 11.04
C TYR A 22 6.88 4.98 11.27
N GLU A 23 8.18 5.19 11.13
CA GLU A 23 9.19 4.15 11.36
C GLU A 23 9.18 3.66 12.81
N ARG A 24 9.08 4.57 13.79
CA ARG A 24 8.94 4.19 15.20
C ARG A 24 7.68 3.37 15.45
N ALA A 25 6.56 3.75 14.84
CA ALA A 25 5.30 3.03 15.00
C ALA A 25 5.37 1.61 14.40
N ARG A 26 6.01 1.45 13.24
CA ARG A 26 6.20 0.15 12.59
C ARG A 26 7.18 -0.77 13.34
N ALA A 27 8.23 -0.20 13.89
CA ALA A 27 9.26 -0.94 14.61
C ALA A 27 8.77 -1.52 15.95
N ARG A 28 7.64 -1.09 16.48
CA ARG A 28 7.07 -1.61 17.73
C ARG A 28 6.78 -3.10 17.62
N GLU A 29 7.02 -3.84 18.70
CA GLU A 29 6.74 -5.29 18.77
C GLU A 29 5.25 -5.60 18.54
N ASP A 30 4.36 -4.69 18.99
CA ASP A 30 2.91 -4.80 18.86
C ASP A 30 2.34 -4.11 17.62
N SER A 31 3.15 -3.74 16.64
CA SER A 31 2.65 -3.11 15.43
C SER A 31 1.87 -4.09 14.55
N LEU A 32 0.75 -3.67 14.00
CA LEU A 32 -0.03 -4.50 13.08
C LEU A 32 0.72 -4.78 11.79
N ASP A 33 1.60 -3.89 11.36
CA ASP A 33 2.48 -4.15 10.21
C ASP A 33 3.33 -5.41 10.44
N ARG A 34 3.91 -5.54 11.63
CA ARG A 34 4.77 -6.67 11.99
C ARG A 34 3.99 -7.95 12.30
N LEU A 35 2.86 -7.83 13.00
CA LEU A 35 2.11 -9.00 13.47
C LEU A 35 1.16 -9.59 12.43
N VAL A 36 0.63 -8.75 11.53
CA VAL A 36 -0.47 -9.14 10.63
C VAL A 36 -0.16 -8.81 9.18
N GLU A 37 0.19 -7.53 8.88
CA GLU A 37 0.21 -7.05 7.50
C GLU A 37 1.36 -7.67 6.71
N TRP A 38 2.60 -7.50 7.16
CA TRP A 38 3.77 -8.01 6.44
C TRP A 38 3.82 -9.54 6.36
N PRO A 39 3.58 -10.31 7.43
CA PRO A 39 3.49 -11.76 7.32
C PRO A 39 2.46 -12.23 6.29
N ALA A 40 1.27 -11.62 6.25
CA ALA A 40 0.23 -11.98 5.29
C ALA A 40 0.60 -11.57 3.86
N GLN A 41 1.17 -10.38 3.67
CA GLN A 41 1.67 -9.91 2.37
C GLN A 41 2.78 -10.83 1.85
N ARG A 42 3.71 -11.22 2.72
CA ARG A 42 4.80 -12.13 2.39
C ARG A 42 4.31 -13.51 1.99
N ALA A 43 3.33 -14.05 2.73
CA ALA A 43 2.68 -15.33 2.39
C ALA A 43 1.90 -15.23 1.06
N ALA A 44 1.21 -14.12 0.82
CA ALA A 44 0.48 -13.88 -0.43
C ALA A 44 1.40 -13.73 -1.65
N LEU A 45 2.62 -13.21 -1.49
CA LEU A 45 3.64 -13.16 -2.54
C LEU A 45 4.15 -14.54 -2.94
N GLY A 46 4.29 -15.45 -1.98
CA GLY A 46 4.88 -16.76 -2.18
C GLY A 46 6.41 -16.70 -2.33
N ASP A 47 6.98 -17.69 -3.02
CA ASP A 47 8.41 -17.67 -3.34
C ASP A 47 8.73 -16.54 -4.34
N VAL A 48 9.79 -15.78 -4.02
CA VAL A 48 10.30 -14.67 -4.84
C VAL A 48 11.69 -14.95 -5.39
N SER A 49 12.24 -16.15 -5.14
CA SER A 49 13.59 -16.52 -5.57
C SER A 49 13.71 -16.45 -7.10
N GLY A 50 14.67 -15.70 -7.60
CA GLY A 50 14.89 -15.46 -9.01
C GLY A 50 13.85 -14.58 -9.71
N LEU A 51 12.91 -13.99 -8.96
CA LEU A 51 11.85 -13.12 -9.51
C LEU A 51 12.21 -11.65 -9.37
N SER A 52 11.81 -10.87 -10.38
CA SER A 52 11.91 -9.41 -10.36
C SER A 52 10.73 -8.78 -9.64
N VAL A 53 11.01 -7.78 -8.79
CA VAL A 53 10.00 -7.13 -7.94
C VAL A 53 10.03 -5.62 -8.13
N LEU A 54 8.85 -5.02 -8.32
CA LEU A 54 8.65 -3.58 -8.27
C LEU A 54 7.76 -3.23 -7.06
N ASP A 55 8.27 -2.41 -6.14
CA ASP A 55 7.50 -1.90 -4.99
C ASP A 55 7.16 -0.42 -5.21
N ILE A 56 5.87 -0.13 -5.39
CA ILE A 56 5.36 1.21 -5.68
C ILE A 56 4.87 1.86 -4.39
N GLY A 57 5.56 2.92 -3.96
CA GLY A 57 5.44 3.52 -2.64
C GLY A 57 6.19 2.69 -1.60
N CYS A 58 7.47 2.43 -1.88
CA CYS A 58 8.31 1.51 -1.08
C CYS A 58 8.79 2.10 0.26
N GLY A 59 8.59 3.41 0.49
CA GLY A 59 9.11 4.10 1.67
C GLY A 59 10.63 3.97 1.76
N ASP A 60 11.12 3.53 2.92
CA ASP A 60 12.55 3.28 3.18
C ASP A 60 13.13 2.07 2.43
N GLY A 61 12.30 1.33 1.68
CA GLY A 61 12.72 0.13 0.95
C GLY A 61 12.96 -1.11 1.80
N SER A 62 12.72 -1.07 3.10
CA SER A 62 13.06 -2.17 4.04
C SER A 62 12.37 -3.49 3.67
N LYS A 63 11.10 -3.46 3.27
CA LYS A 63 10.36 -4.65 2.82
C LYS A 63 10.93 -5.22 1.52
N LEU A 64 11.26 -4.35 0.57
CA LEU A 64 11.90 -4.77 -0.68
C LEU A 64 13.29 -5.38 -0.43
N ALA A 65 14.08 -4.79 0.48
CA ALA A 65 15.38 -5.33 0.88
C ALA A 65 15.25 -6.72 1.52
N GLU A 66 14.17 -6.99 2.25
CA GLU A 66 13.89 -8.32 2.78
C GLU A 66 13.57 -9.33 1.66
N LEU A 67 12.83 -8.92 0.63
CA LEU A 67 12.56 -9.76 -0.54
C LEU A 67 13.84 -10.07 -1.33
N VAL A 68 14.75 -9.10 -1.47
CA VAL A 68 16.07 -9.31 -2.10
C VAL A 68 16.89 -10.32 -1.30
N ARG A 69 16.94 -10.22 0.04
CA ARG A 69 17.59 -11.24 0.88
C ARG A 69 16.94 -12.62 0.77
N ALA A 70 15.66 -12.67 0.43
CA ALA A 70 14.91 -13.91 0.16
C ALA A 70 15.09 -14.43 -1.27
N GLY A 71 15.99 -13.83 -2.07
CA GLY A 71 16.36 -14.29 -3.41
C GLY A 71 15.70 -13.55 -4.56
N ALA A 72 14.94 -12.49 -4.33
CA ALA A 72 14.45 -11.65 -5.42
C ALA A 72 15.62 -10.98 -6.15
N VAL A 73 15.49 -10.83 -7.44
CA VAL A 73 16.50 -10.23 -8.32
C VAL A 73 15.91 -9.00 -9.03
N ASP A 74 16.79 -8.13 -9.57
CA ASP A 74 16.35 -6.97 -10.35
C ASP A 74 15.22 -6.16 -9.70
N SER A 75 15.28 -6.00 -8.40
CA SER A 75 14.24 -5.35 -7.61
C SER A 75 14.33 -3.83 -7.67
N VAL A 76 13.19 -3.16 -7.85
CA VAL A 76 13.10 -1.70 -7.87
C VAL A 76 12.06 -1.24 -6.87
N GLY A 77 12.43 -0.29 -6.01
CA GLY A 77 11.51 0.46 -5.17
C GLY A 77 11.37 1.88 -5.68
N ILE A 78 10.16 2.38 -5.77
CA ILE A 78 9.90 3.79 -6.09
C ILE A 78 9.07 4.44 -5.00
N ASP A 79 9.44 5.67 -4.64
CA ASP A 79 8.66 6.52 -3.73
C ASP A 79 8.75 7.97 -4.21
N VAL A 80 7.79 8.80 -3.84
CA VAL A 80 7.80 10.24 -4.17
C VAL A 80 8.90 10.98 -3.41
N ARG A 81 9.45 10.37 -2.37
CA ARG A 81 10.35 10.96 -1.41
C ARG A 81 11.67 10.23 -1.37
N ASP A 82 12.75 10.98 -1.56
CA ASP A 82 14.13 10.47 -1.49
C ASP A 82 14.57 10.19 -0.05
N ASP A 83 14.09 10.99 0.90
CA ASP A 83 14.48 10.92 2.31
C ASP A 83 13.87 9.74 3.09
N LEU A 84 12.91 9.03 2.49
CA LEU A 84 12.41 7.75 3.01
C LEU A 84 13.21 6.54 2.50
N LEU A 85 14.07 6.75 1.50
CA LEU A 85 14.86 5.71 0.86
C LEU A 85 16.21 5.58 1.58
N GLY A 86 16.44 4.43 2.20
CA GLY A 86 17.74 4.08 2.76
C GLY A 86 18.76 3.66 1.70
N ASP A 87 19.98 3.31 2.11
CA ASP A 87 21.00 2.73 1.21
C ASP A 87 20.55 1.35 0.73
N PRO A 88 20.34 1.14 -0.57
CA PRO A 88 19.83 -0.13 -1.08
C PRO A 88 20.89 -1.22 -1.01
N PRO A 89 20.52 -2.46 -0.60
CA PRO A 89 21.42 -3.61 -0.73
C PRO A 89 21.70 -3.94 -2.20
N SER A 90 22.78 -4.67 -2.47
CA SER A 90 23.11 -5.15 -3.81
C SER A 90 21.92 -5.93 -4.43
N GLY A 91 21.60 -5.67 -5.68
CA GLY A 91 20.46 -6.26 -6.38
C GLY A 91 19.14 -5.50 -6.22
N MET A 92 19.16 -4.35 -5.55
CA MET A 92 18.02 -3.45 -5.36
C MET A 92 18.36 -2.05 -5.86
N THR A 93 17.41 -1.42 -6.54
CA THR A 93 17.46 -0.02 -6.95
C THR A 93 16.33 0.74 -6.26
N LEU A 94 16.65 1.88 -5.66
CA LEU A 94 15.64 2.82 -5.15
C LEU A 94 15.63 4.06 -6.03
N ALA A 95 14.44 4.52 -6.39
CA ALA A 95 14.25 5.64 -7.28
C ALA A 95 13.13 6.56 -6.80
N ARG A 96 13.27 7.84 -7.09
CA ARG A 96 12.17 8.77 -6.92
C ARG A 96 11.14 8.58 -8.03
N GLY A 97 9.86 8.47 -7.65
CA GLY A 97 8.77 8.35 -8.62
C GLY A 97 7.41 8.53 -7.98
N ASP A 98 6.50 9.09 -8.76
CA ASP A 98 5.10 9.24 -8.38
C ASP A 98 4.29 8.05 -8.90
N ILE A 99 3.49 7.45 -8.03
CA ILE A 99 2.53 6.38 -8.34
C ILE A 99 1.58 6.76 -9.50
N SER A 100 1.28 8.05 -9.65
CA SER A 100 0.40 8.57 -10.73
C SER A 100 1.12 8.79 -12.05
N SER A 101 2.46 8.71 -12.08
CA SER A 101 3.32 9.02 -13.24
C SER A 101 4.39 7.95 -13.47
N LEU A 102 4.05 6.66 -13.36
CA LEU A 102 5.00 5.55 -13.48
C LEU A 102 5.80 5.57 -14.79
N SER A 103 5.23 6.08 -15.88
CA SER A 103 5.92 6.18 -17.18
C SER A 103 7.09 7.17 -17.20
N GLU A 104 7.16 8.06 -16.22
CA GLU A 104 8.21 9.07 -16.11
C GLU A 104 9.44 8.56 -15.34
N VAL A 105 9.29 7.45 -14.62
CA VAL A 105 10.37 6.84 -13.82
C VAL A 105 11.33 6.10 -14.74
N SER A 106 12.56 6.62 -14.84
CA SER A 106 13.59 6.09 -15.76
C SER A 106 13.99 4.65 -15.42
N GLU A 107 14.07 4.32 -14.14
CA GLU A 107 14.56 3.04 -13.59
C GLU A 107 13.66 1.85 -13.92
N ILE A 108 12.40 2.11 -14.27
CA ILE A 108 11.45 1.06 -14.68
C ILE A 108 11.12 1.10 -16.17
N ARG A 109 11.65 2.08 -16.91
CA ARG A 109 11.38 2.23 -18.35
C ARG A 109 11.87 1.03 -19.14
N GLY A 110 10.97 0.40 -19.90
CA GLY A 110 11.29 -0.77 -20.72
C GLY A 110 11.50 -2.07 -19.94
N ARG A 111 11.34 -2.03 -18.61
CA ARG A 111 11.42 -3.22 -17.75
C ARG A 111 10.06 -3.87 -17.55
N ARG A 112 10.10 -5.13 -17.14
CA ARG A 112 8.94 -5.89 -16.72
C ARG A 112 9.26 -6.62 -15.42
N PHE A 113 8.23 -6.85 -14.60
CA PHE A 113 8.37 -7.40 -13.25
C PHE A 113 7.43 -8.57 -13.05
N ASP A 114 7.90 -9.58 -12.33
CA ASP A 114 7.11 -10.75 -11.97
C ASP A 114 6.13 -10.42 -10.84
N ARG A 115 6.52 -9.49 -9.97
CA ARG A 115 5.69 -9.02 -8.85
C ARG A 115 5.69 -7.50 -8.82
N ILE A 116 4.50 -6.92 -8.77
CA ILE A 116 4.33 -5.48 -8.54
C ILE A 116 3.55 -5.30 -7.24
N LEU A 117 4.06 -4.47 -6.35
CA LEU A 117 3.53 -4.28 -5.02
C LEU A 117 2.95 -2.88 -4.86
N PHE A 118 1.78 -2.81 -4.22
CA PHE A 118 1.20 -1.60 -3.64
C PHE A 118 0.90 -1.89 -2.17
N LEU A 119 1.88 -1.67 -1.30
CA LEU A 119 1.75 -1.98 0.11
C LEU A 119 1.24 -0.74 0.86
N GLN A 120 -0.09 -0.55 0.87
CA GLN A 120 -0.80 0.62 1.43
C GLN A 120 -0.63 1.93 0.63
N SER A 121 0.10 1.96 -0.47
CA SER A 121 0.39 3.16 -1.27
C SER A 121 -0.71 3.54 -2.26
N PHE A 122 -1.54 2.60 -2.72
CA PHE A 122 -2.54 2.80 -3.77
C PHE A 122 -3.55 3.94 -3.51
N GLY A 123 -3.77 4.32 -2.26
CA GLY A 123 -4.64 5.44 -1.88
C GLY A 123 -4.15 6.82 -2.32
N TYR A 124 -2.90 6.93 -2.72
CA TYR A 124 -2.29 8.17 -3.20
C TYR A 124 -2.39 8.33 -4.72
N ALA A 125 -2.82 7.31 -5.45
CA ALA A 125 -3.05 7.39 -6.88
C ALA A 125 -4.10 8.47 -7.22
N ALA A 126 -3.75 9.40 -8.10
CA ALA A 126 -4.67 10.44 -8.57
C ALA A 126 -5.80 9.83 -9.42
N ASP A 127 -5.43 8.95 -10.35
CA ASP A 127 -6.34 8.12 -11.14
C ASP A 127 -6.03 6.64 -10.88
N PRO A 128 -6.88 5.94 -10.12
CA PRO A 128 -6.68 4.53 -9.78
C PRO A 128 -6.63 3.60 -11.00
N VAL A 129 -7.50 3.84 -11.99
CA VAL A 129 -7.57 3.00 -13.19
C VAL A 129 -6.33 3.20 -14.06
N ALA A 130 -5.94 4.43 -14.33
CA ALA A 130 -4.74 4.74 -15.10
C ALA A 130 -3.47 4.20 -14.43
N THR A 131 -3.37 4.30 -13.10
CA THR A 131 -2.25 3.76 -12.31
C THR A 131 -2.15 2.24 -12.43
N LEU A 132 -3.28 1.53 -12.28
CA LEU A 132 -3.33 0.09 -12.43
C LEU A 132 -3.03 -0.37 -13.86
N GLN A 133 -3.51 0.36 -14.87
CA GLN A 133 -3.20 0.11 -16.27
C GLN A 133 -1.69 0.29 -16.55
N ALA A 134 -1.07 1.32 -15.97
CA ALA A 134 0.37 1.52 -16.07
C ALA A 134 1.15 0.38 -15.41
N ALA A 135 0.78 -0.01 -14.19
CA ALA A 135 1.39 -1.14 -13.49
C ALA A 135 1.20 -2.47 -14.27
N ARG A 136 -0.02 -2.72 -14.79
CA ARG A 136 -0.29 -3.91 -15.60
C ARG A 136 0.65 -4.03 -16.81
N ARG A 137 0.96 -2.92 -17.48
CA ARG A 137 1.91 -2.91 -18.63
C ARG A 137 3.35 -3.27 -18.25
N LEU A 138 3.70 -3.15 -16.98
CA LEU A 138 5.00 -3.52 -16.43
C LEU A 138 5.08 -4.97 -15.95
N LEU A 139 4.01 -5.76 -16.06
CA LEU A 139 4.04 -7.18 -15.67
C LEU A 139 4.70 -8.03 -16.75
N THR A 140 5.46 -9.04 -16.32
CA THR A 140 5.86 -10.19 -17.17
C THR A 140 4.65 -11.08 -17.46
N ASP A 141 4.78 -11.97 -18.45
CA ASP A 141 3.81 -13.03 -18.67
C ASP A 141 3.76 -13.93 -17.43
N GLY A 142 2.58 -14.08 -16.84
CA GLY A 142 2.42 -14.82 -15.57
C GLY A 142 2.74 -14.01 -14.29
N GLY A 143 3.12 -12.73 -14.42
CA GLY A 143 3.27 -11.82 -13.30
C GLY A 143 1.93 -11.44 -12.65
N PHE A 144 1.98 -10.84 -11.45
CA PHE A 144 0.80 -10.33 -10.76
C PHE A 144 1.09 -9.07 -9.95
N ILE A 145 0.03 -8.33 -9.65
CA ILE A 145 0.05 -7.21 -8.71
C ILE A 145 -0.44 -7.71 -7.35
N LEU A 146 0.31 -7.44 -6.28
CA LEU A 146 -0.16 -7.57 -4.90
C LEU A 146 -0.52 -6.19 -4.39
N LEU A 147 -1.80 -5.97 -4.13
CA LEU A 147 -2.32 -4.68 -3.68
C LEU A 147 -2.91 -4.83 -2.29
N THR A 148 -2.39 -4.05 -1.34
CA THR A 148 -2.90 -3.99 0.03
C THR A 148 -3.57 -2.66 0.30
N ARG A 149 -4.74 -2.71 0.91
CA ARG A 149 -5.52 -1.54 1.31
C ARG A 149 -6.08 -1.71 2.72
N THR A 150 -6.25 -0.59 3.40
CA THR A 150 -7.15 -0.53 4.56
C THR A 150 -8.51 -1.03 4.12
N GLN A 151 -9.13 -1.89 4.91
CA GLN A 151 -10.46 -2.41 4.64
C GLN A 151 -11.47 -1.23 4.55
N PRO A 152 -12.28 -1.10 3.48
CA PRO A 152 -13.14 0.07 3.28
C PRO A 152 -14.11 0.35 4.41
N VAL A 153 -14.68 -0.70 5.03
CA VAL A 153 -15.58 -0.57 6.17
C VAL A 153 -14.83 -0.03 7.40
N ARG A 154 -13.62 -0.52 7.66
CA ARG A 154 -12.77 0.00 8.75
C ARG A 154 -12.62 1.51 8.66
N TYR A 155 -12.22 1.99 7.48
CA TYR A 155 -11.97 3.40 7.30
C TYR A 155 -13.22 4.25 7.51
N ALA A 156 -14.38 3.76 7.04
CA ALA A 156 -15.66 4.41 7.24
C ALA A 156 -16.08 4.41 8.73
N LEU A 157 -15.84 3.30 9.43
CA LEU A 157 -16.17 3.18 10.85
C LEU A 157 -15.32 4.14 11.71
N GLU A 158 -14.00 4.14 11.53
CA GLU A 158 -13.09 5.07 12.21
C GLU A 158 -13.53 6.53 12.04
N ARG A 159 -13.97 6.90 10.84
CA ARG A 159 -14.45 8.24 10.54
C ARG A 159 -15.83 8.55 11.15
N ALA A 160 -16.75 7.60 11.09
CA ALA A 160 -18.07 7.75 11.68
C ALA A 160 -17.97 8.05 13.19
N GLU A 161 -17.09 7.34 13.89
CA GLU A 161 -16.79 7.59 15.29
C GLU A 161 -16.16 8.98 15.53
N GLN A 162 -15.19 9.37 14.72
CA GLN A 162 -14.53 10.68 14.84
C GLN A 162 -15.47 11.86 14.57
N ASN A 163 -16.37 11.70 13.59
CA ASN A 163 -17.24 12.78 13.12
C ASN A 163 -18.64 12.77 13.80
N GLY A 164 -18.99 11.73 14.53
CA GLY A 164 -20.34 11.54 15.07
C GLY A 164 -21.40 11.32 13.97
N THR A 165 -20.99 10.71 12.84
CA THR A 165 -21.83 10.39 11.70
C THR A 165 -22.17 8.90 11.67
N SER A 166 -22.95 8.44 10.68
CA SER A 166 -23.23 7.02 10.50
C SER A 166 -22.18 6.33 9.63
N LEU A 167 -22.03 5.00 9.82
CA LEU A 167 -21.17 4.17 8.97
C LEU A 167 -21.51 4.33 7.48
N GLY A 168 -22.79 4.35 7.13
CA GLY A 168 -23.25 4.47 5.75
C GLY A 168 -22.85 5.80 5.12
N GLU A 169 -23.03 6.92 5.84
CA GLU A 169 -22.62 8.24 5.36
C GLU A 169 -21.11 8.27 5.03
N GLU A 170 -20.27 7.78 5.92
CA GLU A 170 -18.82 7.79 5.70
C GLU A 170 -18.36 6.76 4.64
N TYR A 171 -19.04 5.61 4.55
CA TYR A 171 -18.71 4.58 3.57
C TYR A 171 -19.03 5.02 2.14
N PHE A 172 -20.20 5.63 1.91
CA PHE A 172 -20.59 6.09 0.59
C PHE A 172 -20.02 7.45 0.20
N ALA A 173 -19.43 8.18 1.13
CA ALA A 173 -18.70 9.39 0.85
C ALA A 173 -17.28 9.11 0.34
N SER A 174 -17.13 8.23 -0.68
CA SER A 174 -15.83 7.90 -1.28
C SER A 174 -15.16 9.11 -1.94
N GLY A 175 -13.84 9.04 -2.13
CA GLY A 175 -13.05 10.11 -2.73
C GLY A 175 -11.86 10.52 -1.86
N SER A 176 -11.26 11.69 -2.16
CA SER A 176 -10.11 12.19 -1.41
C SER A 176 -10.52 12.70 -0.03
N ARG A 177 -9.87 12.19 1.00
CA ARG A 177 -10.12 12.53 2.41
C ARG A 177 -8.83 12.80 3.16
N SER A 178 -8.82 13.84 3.98
CA SER A 178 -7.75 14.07 4.94
C SER A 178 -8.02 13.30 6.23
N TYR A 179 -6.97 12.78 6.83
CA TYR A 179 -7.01 12.05 8.08
C TYR A 179 -5.73 12.27 8.87
N SER A 180 -5.81 12.25 10.18
CA SER A 180 -4.65 12.20 11.08
C SER A 180 -4.32 10.75 11.39
N THR A 181 -3.05 10.46 11.59
CA THR A 181 -2.62 9.11 11.94
C THR A 181 -2.71 8.89 13.45
N GLY A 182 -2.93 7.64 13.88
CA GLY A 182 -2.96 7.31 15.32
C GLY A 182 -1.60 7.41 16.02
N TRP A 183 -0.53 7.67 15.28
CA TRP A 183 0.84 7.84 15.79
C TRP A 183 1.34 9.30 15.70
N ASN A 184 0.63 10.17 14.99
CA ASN A 184 0.80 11.62 15.01
C ASN A 184 -0.51 12.28 14.56
N ASP A 185 -1.17 13.01 15.45
CA ASP A 185 -2.47 13.65 15.21
C ASP A 185 -2.36 15.10 14.72
N GLN A 186 -1.15 15.67 14.71
CA GLN A 186 -0.92 17.06 14.32
C GLN A 186 -0.76 17.23 12.80
N ILE A 187 -0.43 16.16 12.09
CA ILE A 187 -0.17 16.19 10.65
C ILE A 187 -1.21 15.33 9.94
N ALA A 188 -1.93 15.93 9.00
CA ALA A 188 -2.94 15.24 8.21
C ALA A 188 -2.37 14.80 6.85
N LEU A 189 -2.65 13.56 6.50
CA LEU A 189 -2.45 12.99 5.17
C LEU A 189 -3.76 12.99 4.40
N THR A 190 -3.68 13.17 3.09
CA THR A 190 -4.85 13.05 2.20
C THR A 190 -4.70 11.83 1.32
N LYS A 191 -5.63 10.90 1.40
CA LYS A 191 -5.69 9.73 0.53
C LYS A 191 -7.10 9.51 -0.01
N ARG A 192 -7.20 8.76 -1.09
CA ARG A 192 -8.49 8.34 -1.63
C ARG A 192 -9.04 7.18 -0.83
N THR A 193 -10.31 7.30 -0.44
CA THR A 193 -11.11 6.21 0.11
C THR A 193 -11.98 5.62 -1.00
N TYR A 194 -12.39 4.38 -0.82
CA TYR A 194 -13.15 3.61 -1.80
C TYR A 194 -14.30 2.91 -1.10
N THR A 195 -15.45 2.83 -1.73
CA THR A 195 -16.35 1.72 -1.46
C THR A 195 -15.75 0.42 -2.01
N MET A 196 -16.27 -0.72 -1.61
CA MET A 196 -15.87 -2.00 -2.20
C MET A 196 -16.14 -2.00 -3.71
N SER A 197 -17.27 -1.44 -4.13
CA SER A 197 -17.64 -1.34 -5.57
C SER A 197 -16.64 -0.50 -6.35
N ASP A 198 -16.25 0.69 -5.85
CA ASP A 198 -15.26 1.54 -6.51
C ASP A 198 -13.95 0.79 -6.72
N LEU A 199 -13.50 0.06 -5.69
CA LEU A 199 -12.24 -0.66 -5.73
C LEU A 199 -12.27 -1.83 -6.73
N LEU A 200 -13.32 -2.64 -6.70
CA LEU A 200 -13.46 -3.79 -7.59
C LEU A 200 -13.65 -3.36 -9.05
N ASN A 201 -14.43 -2.31 -9.29
CA ASN A 201 -14.62 -1.74 -10.62
C ASN A 201 -13.30 -1.17 -11.18
N ALA A 202 -12.50 -0.49 -10.35
CA ALA A 202 -11.19 0.01 -10.79
C ALA A 202 -10.26 -1.13 -11.25
N PHE A 203 -10.32 -2.30 -10.63
CA PHE A 203 -9.56 -3.48 -11.08
C PHE A 203 -10.06 -3.96 -12.45
N SER A 204 -11.37 -4.11 -12.62
CA SER A 204 -12.00 -4.54 -13.88
C SER A 204 -11.70 -3.56 -15.02
N ASP A 205 -11.87 -2.26 -14.78
CA ASP A 205 -11.64 -1.19 -15.77
C ASP A 205 -10.16 -1.08 -16.15
N ALA A 206 -9.26 -1.49 -15.27
CA ALA A 206 -7.82 -1.60 -15.58
C ALA A 206 -7.48 -2.88 -16.35
N GLY A 207 -8.43 -3.75 -16.65
CA GLY A 207 -8.19 -5.03 -17.31
C GLY A 207 -7.50 -6.06 -16.41
N LEU A 208 -7.81 -6.01 -15.11
CA LEU A 208 -7.30 -6.92 -14.11
C LEU A 208 -8.44 -7.77 -13.53
N ARG A 209 -8.16 -9.04 -13.25
CA ARG A 209 -9.04 -9.92 -12.50
C ARG A 209 -8.46 -10.20 -11.12
N ILE A 210 -9.31 -10.39 -10.14
CA ILE A 210 -8.92 -10.88 -8.82
C ILE A 210 -8.65 -12.37 -8.94
N GLU A 211 -7.42 -12.78 -8.60
CA GLU A 211 -7.07 -14.19 -8.48
C GLU A 211 -7.36 -14.68 -7.06
N ARG A 212 -7.04 -13.88 -6.06
CA ARG A 212 -7.27 -14.19 -4.64
C ARG A 212 -7.35 -12.94 -3.78
N THR A 213 -8.03 -13.05 -2.65
CA THR A 213 -8.11 -12.01 -1.61
C THR A 213 -7.81 -12.62 -0.24
N TRP A 214 -7.31 -11.78 0.69
CA TRP A 214 -7.11 -12.15 2.09
C TRP A 214 -7.52 -11.00 2.99
N GLU A 215 -8.12 -11.34 4.12
CA GLU A 215 -8.38 -10.47 5.25
C GLU A 215 -7.64 -11.06 6.46
N PRO A 216 -6.37 -10.70 6.65
CA PRO A 216 -5.55 -11.31 7.68
C PRO A 216 -5.98 -10.84 9.07
N GLN A 217 -5.82 -11.73 10.04
CA GLN A 217 -6.09 -11.50 11.45
C GLN A 217 -4.85 -11.83 12.28
N LEU A 218 -4.84 -11.41 13.54
CA LEU A 218 -3.83 -11.84 14.50
C LEU A 218 -3.83 -13.36 14.65
N SER A 219 -2.65 -13.93 14.81
CA SER A 219 -2.57 -15.32 15.26
C SER A 219 -3.17 -15.47 16.66
N PRO A 220 -3.67 -16.65 17.05
CA PRO A 220 -4.16 -16.88 18.42
C PRO A 220 -3.15 -16.50 19.49
N ALA A 221 -1.87 -16.81 19.28
CA ALA A 221 -0.79 -16.48 20.22
C ALA A 221 -0.55 -14.96 20.33
N ASP A 222 -0.61 -14.24 19.20
CA ASP A 222 -0.46 -12.78 19.21
C ASP A 222 -1.70 -12.10 19.81
N ALA A 223 -2.90 -12.64 19.60
CA ALA A 223 -4.12 -12.15 20.20
C ALA A 223 -4.08 -12.29 21.73
N GLU A 224 -3.56 -13.41 22.25
CA GLU A 224 -3.35 -13.61 23.68
C GLU A 224 -2.29 -12.65 24.24
N ARG A 225 -1.19 -12.47 23.52
CA ARG A 225 -0.07 -11.60 23.92
C ARG A 225 -0.43 -10.12 23.86
N TYR A 226 -1.26 -9.72 22.90
CA TYR A 226 -1.67 -8.33 22.65
C TYR A 226 -3.19 -8.17 22.60
N PRO A 227 -3.91 -8.38 23.70
CA PRO A 227 -5.38 -8.39 23.72
C PRO A 227 -6.01 -7.07 23.26
N HIS A 228 -5.34 -5.95 23.47
CA HIS A 228 -5.79 -4.65 22.97
C HIS A 228 -5.76 -4.55 21.43
N LYS A 229 -4.81 -5.25 20.76
CA LYS A 229 -4.78 -5.33 19.29
C LYS A 229 -5.86 -6.26 18.77
N ALA A 230 -6.12 -7.37 19.46
CA ALA A 230 -7.21 -8.26 19.12
C ALA A 230 -8.56 -7.54 19.18
N ALA A 231 -8.86 -6.85 20.30
CA ALA A 231 -10.07 -6.06 20.45
C ALA A 231 -10.20 -4.95 19.38
N TRP A 232 -9.08 -4.31 19.03
CA TRP A 232 -9.07 -3.33 17.94
C TRP A 232 -9.39 -3.96 16.58
N MET A 233 -8.81 -5.12 16.25
CA MET A 233 -9.08 -5.81 14.99
C MET A 233 -10.50 -6.37 14.90
N ASP A 234 -11.05 -6.84 16.02
CA ASP A 234 -12.46 -7.28 16.10
C ASP A 234 -13.43 -6.11 15.82
N THR A 235 -13.03 -4.88 16.14
CA THR A 235 -13.81 -3.68 15.87
C THR A 235 -13.62 -3.17 14.44
N TYR A 236 -12.37 -3.09 13.97
CA TYR A 236 -12.03 -2.31 12.77
C TYR A 236 -11.57 -3.13 11.55
N LEU A 237 -11.51 -4.46 11.64
CA LEU A 237 -11.27 -5.38 10.51
C LEU A 237 -9.86 -5.35 9.83
N GLY A 238 -9.00 -4.41 10.11
CA GLY A 238 -7.64 -4.39 9.57
C GLY A 238 -7.51 -4.02 8.07
N ILE A 239 -6.95 -4.91 7.27
CA ILE A 239 -6.60 -4.68 5.85
C ILE A 239 -7.22 -5.71 4.92
N LEU A 240 -7.28 -5.34 3.63
CA LEU A 240 -7.53 -6.24 2.50
C LEU A 240 -6.28 -6.39 1.64
N ILE A 241 -5.97 -7.62 1.23
CA ILE A 241 -4.91 -7.93 0.27
C ILE A 241 -5.56 -8.55 -0.97
N PHE A 242 -5.18 -8.06 -2.14
CA PHE A 242 -5.63 -8.58 -3.44
C PHE A 242 -4.42 -9.06 -4.23
N ARG A 243 -4.53 -10.26 -4.82
CA ARG A 243 -3.67 -10.68 -5.91
C ARG A 243 -4.44 -10.47 -7.20
N LEU A 244 -3.89 -9.62 -8.06
CA LEU A 244 -4.53 -9.21 -9.32
C LEU A 244 -3.70 -9.70 -10.49
N ARG A 245 -4.35 -10.31 -11.50
CA ARG A 245 -3.71 -10.71 -12.75
C ARG A 245 -4.36 -10.01 -13.94
N PRO A 246 -3.59 -9.79 -15.03
CA PRO A 246 -4.19 -9.38 -16.28
C PRO A 246 -5.35 -10.28 -16.69
N LEU A 247 -6.37 -9.70 -17.29
CA LEU A 247 -7.38 -10.47 -18.03
C LEU A 247 -6.70 -11.14 -19.23
N PRO A 248 -7.18 -12.35 -19.63
CA PRO A 248 -6.68 -13.05 -20.81
C PRO A 248 -6.75 -12.20 -22.09
#